data_446bdac447f17402395ff1e236894e6a
#
_entry.id   446bdac447f17402395ff1e236894e6a
#
_cell.length_a   1.000
_cell.length_b   1.000
_cell.length_c   1.000
_cell.angle_alpha   90.00
_cell.angle_beta   90.00
_cell.angle_gamma   90.00
#
_symmetry.space_group_name_H-M   'P 1'
#
loop_
_entity.id
_entity.type
_entity.pdbx_description
1 polymer ?
#
loop_
_entity_poly.entity_id
_entity_poly.type
_entity_poly.pdbx_seq_one_letter_code
_entity_poly.pdbx_strand_id
1 'polypeptide(L)'
;MKNRMKQLGILLVILLMVSIAQNGLSNPKTYFLNMLIALPGIVIGLSFHEFGHAFMSDRLGDPTPRAQGRVTLNPMAHFDPVGFLALMFCGFGWGIPVEIDPRHYKHPRRDELLVSLAGVVMNLIVAIVFSFIVHFVYINVPYDKLSDGTLMGTLFNILLQVVIVNVVLMVFNLIPVPPLDGFGIITEIF
;
A
#
# COMPACT_ATOMS: atom_id res chain seq x y z
N MET A 1 25.51 -9.29 5.67
CA MET A 1 24.58 -8.19 5.95
C MET A 1 25.05 -6.84 5.43
N LYS A 2 26.23 -6.35 5.82
CA LYS A 2 26.74 -5.00 5.47
C LYS A 2 26.83 -4.70 3.96
N ASN A 3 27.14 -5.69 3.12
CA ASN A 3 27.21 -5.52 1.66
C ASN A 3 25.84 -5.47 0.98
N ARG A 4 24.85 -6.22 1.47
CA ARG A 4 23.47 -6.16 0.96
C ARG A 4 22.83 -4.81 1.26
N MET A 5 23.03 -4.25 2.45
CA MET A 5 22.58 -2.91 2.82
C MET A 5 23.19 -1.81 1.94
N LYS A 6 24.50 -1.92 1.62
CA LYS A 6 25.15 -0.99 0.68
C LYS A 6 24.59 -1.10 -0.74
N GLN A 7 24.36 -2.31 -1.23
CA GLN A 7 23.78 -2.54 -2.56
C GLN A 7 22.35 -2.00 -2.65
N LEU A 8 21.54 -2.23 -1.61
CA LEU A 8 20.20 -1.68 -1.53
C LEU A 8 20.21 -0.14 -1.51
N GLY A 9 21.10 0.47 -0.72
CA GLY A 9 21.30 1.91 -0.70
C GLY A 9 21.70 2.51 -2.04
N ILE A 10 22.62 1.85 -2.77
CA ILE A 10 23.03 2.27 -4.11
C ILE A 10 21.86 2.16 -5.09
N LEU A 11 21.12 1.05 -5.05
CA LEU A 11 19.94 0.85 -5.89
C LEU A 11 18.87 1.93 -5.64
N LEU A 12 18.59 2.24 -4.38
CA LEU A 12 17.65 3.31 -4.01
C LEU A 12 18.10 4.68 -4.51
N VAL A 13 19.39 5.00 -4.40
CA VAL A 13 19.94 6.26 -4.93
C VAL A 13 19.80 6.32 -6.45
N ILE A 14 20.06 5.23 -7.17
CA ILE A 14 19.92 5.15 -8.63
C ILE A 14 18.45 5.34 -9.01
N LEU A 15 17.52 4.63 -8.36
CA LEU A 15 16.09 4.75 -8.62
C LEU A 15 15.58 6.18 -8.33
N LEU A 16 16.05 6.78 -7.24
CA LEU A 16 15.75 8.18 -6.91
C LEU A 16 16.25 9.13 -7.99
N MET A 17 17.49 8.98 -8.45
CA MET A 17 18.05 9.80 -9.51
C MET A 17 17.28 9.64 -10.82
N VAL A 18 16.88 8.42 -11.17
CA VAL A 18 16.07 8.14 -12.37
C VAL A 18 14.67 8.77 -12.24
N SER A 19 14.03 8.66 -11.10
CA SER A 19 12.70 9.25 -10.85
C SER A 19 12.73 10.77 -10.91
N ILE A 20 13.73 11.40 -10.29
CA ILE A 20 13.93 12.86 -10.36
C ILE A 20 14.24 13.29 -11.80
N ALA A 21 15.08 12.55 -12.52
CA ALA A 21 15.43 12.86 -13.90
C ALA A 21 14.22 12.77 -14.85
N GLN A 22 13.36 11.79 -14.64
CA GLN A 22 12.17 11.60 -15.50
C GLN A 22 11.03 12.58 -15.20
N ASN A 23 10.78 12.88 -13.92
CA ASN A 23 9.58 13.58 -13.50
C ASN A 23 9.85 14.88 -12.71
N GLY A 24 10.98 14.98 -12.02
CA GLY A 24 11.26 16.05 -11.06
C GLY A 24 12.04 17.23 -11.66
N LEU A 25 12.82 17.03 -12.72
CA LEU A 25 13.64 18.09 -13.32
C LEU A 25 12.81 19.10 -14.10
N SER A 26 11.69 18.68 -14.69
CA SER A 26 10.82 19.56 -15.46
C SER A 26 10.03 20.53 -14.59
N ASN A 27 9.53 20.08 -13.43
CA ASN A 27 8.80 20.89 -12.46
C ASN A 27 8.87 20.28 -11.04
N PRO A 28 9.93 20.57 -10.28
CA PRO A 28 10.14 19.99 -8.94
C PRO A 28 9.00 20.28 -7.97
N LYS A 29 8.40 21.48 -8.05
CA LYS A 29 7.30 21.89 -7.17
C LYS A 29 6.07 20.99 -7.38
N THR A 30 5.67 20.79 -8.63
CA THR A 30 4.52 19.93 -8.97
C THR A 30 4.80 18.47 -8.57
N TYR A 31 6.01 17.99 -8.78
CA TYR A 31 6.43 16.65 -8.36
C TYR A 31 6.24 16.44 -6.86
N PHE A 32 6.79 17.35 -6.03
CA PHE A 32 6.63 17.26 -4.57
C PHE A 32 5.18 17.40 -4.11
N LEU A 33 4.40 18.27 -4.74
CA LEU A 33 2.97 18.40 -4.42
C LEU A 33 2.21 17.10 -4.72
N ASN A 34 2.44 16.48 -5.86
CA ASN A 34 1.79 15.22 -6.22
C ASN A 34 2.17 14.10 -5.25
N MET A 35 3.43 14.05 -4.80
CA MET A 35 3.86 13.12 -3.75
C MET A 35 3.09 13.34 -2.45
N LEU A 36 2.95 14.58 -1.99
CA LEU A 36 2.20 14.90 -0.76
C LEU A 36 0.72 14.55 -0.90
N ILE A 37 0.13 14.76 -2.08
CA ILE A 37 -1.26 14.39 -2.38
C ILE A 37 -1.44 12.88 -2.38
N ALA A 38 -0.47 12.10 -2.86
CA ALA A 38 -0.54 10.65 -2.87
C ALA A 38 -0.27 10.01 -1.49
N LEU A 39 0.42 10.72 -0.60
CA LEU A 39 0.85 10.21 0.71
C LEU A 39 -0.27 9.58 1.55
N PRO A 40 -1.44 10.21 1.73
CA PRO A 40 -2.53 9.59 2.49
C PRO A 40 -3.00 8.27 1.87
N GLY A 41 -3.07 8.20 0.54
CA GLY A 41 -3.43 6.98 -0.18
C GLY A 41 -2.45 5.84 0.06
N ILE A 42 -1.15 6.14 0.06
CA ILE A 42 -0.07 5.20 0.34
C ILE A 42 -0.16 4.68 1.79
N VAL A 43 -0.27 5.59 2.75
CA VAL A 43 -0.33 5.25 4.18
C VAL A 43 -1.56 4.40 4.49
N ILE A 44 -2.73 4.80 4.01
CA ILE A 44 -3.96 4.04 4.17
C ILE A 44 -3.84 2.68 3.47
N GLY A 45 -3.40 2.67 2.21
CA GLY A 45 -3.32 1.46 1.40
C GLY A 45 -2.44 0.38 2.02
N LEU A 46 -1.22 0.73 2.42
CA LEU A 46 -0.30 -0.21 3.07
C LEU A 46 -0.81 -0.65 4.45
N SER A 47 -1.34 0.28 5.27
CA SER A 47 -1.79 -0.07 6.62
C SER A 47 -2.98 -1.02 6.60
N PHE A 48 -3.95 -0.80 5.71
CA PHE A 48 -5.11 -1.66 5.58
C PHE A 48 -4.76 -3.02 4.97
N HIS A 49 -3.82 -3.04 4.03
CA HIS A 49 -3.30 -4.26 3.42
C HIS A 49 -2.65 -5.18 4.47
N GLU A 50 -1.66 -4.68 5.19
CA GLU A 50 -0.96 -5.43 6.23
C GLU A 50 -1.90 -5.82 7.39
N PHE A 51 -2.82 -4.93 7.77
CA PHE A 51 -3.87 -5.27 8.73
C PHE A 51 -4.73 -6.43 8.25
N GLY A 52 -5.04 -6.49 6.95
CA GLY A 52 -5.80 -7.59 6.34
C GLY A 52 -5.14 -8.95 6.60
N HIS A 53 -3.84 -9.07 6.31
CA HIS A 53 -3.06 -10.27 6.60
C HIS A 53 -3.03 -10.60 8.08
N ALA A 54 -2.68 -9.64 8.92
CA ALA A 54 -2.60 -9.80 10.36
C ALA A 54 -3.93 -10.26 10.98
N PHE A 55 -5.02 -9.63 10.58
CA PHE A 55 -6.37 -9.92 11.08
C PHE A 55 -6.83 -11.31 10.65
N MET A 56 -6.63 -11.68 9.39
CA MET A 56 -7.04 -12.98 8.89
C MET A 56 -6.24 -14.10 9.57
N SER A 57 -4.91 -13.97 9.65
CA SER A 57 -4.03 -14.93 10.31
C SER A 57 -4.42 -15.16 11.77
N ASP A 58 -4.62 -14.07 12.52
CA ASP A 58 -5.08 -14.13 13.93
C ASP A 58 -6.44 -14.82 14.07
N ARG A 59 -7.38 -14.58 13.14
CA ARG A 59 -8.70 -15.25 13.14
C ARG A 59 -8.64 -16.73 12.82
N LEU A 60 -7.63 -17.16 12.07
CA LEU A 60 -7.40 -18.55 11.69
C LEU A 60 -6.62 -19.32 12.76
N GLY A 61 -6.20 -18.65 13.84
CA GLY A 61 -5.62 -19.25 15.04
C GLY A 61 -4.13 -19.02 15.23
N ASP A 62 -3.48 -18.23 14.39
CA ASP A 62 -2.09 -17.84 14.56
C ASP A 62 -1.97 -16.62 15.50
N PRO A 63 -1.41 -16.78 16.70
CA PRO A 63 -1.26 -15.67 17.64
C PRO A 63 -0.11 -14.72 17.29
N THR A 64 0.73 -15.05 16.30
CA THR A 64 1.96 -14.32 15.97
C THR A 64 1.71 -12.85 15.62
N PRO A 65 0.79 -12.50 14.71
CA PRO A 65 0.54 -11.10 14.36
C PRO A 65 0.03 -10.27 15.55
N ARG A 66 -0.80 -10.88 16.41
CA ARG A 66 -1.32 -10.21 17.60
C ARG A 66 -0.21 -9.98 18.63
N ALA A 67 0.65 -10.97 18.86
CA ALA A 67 1.78 -10.87 19.78
C ALA A 67 2.80 -9.80 19.35
N GLN A 68 2.92 -9.56 18.04
CA GLN A 68 3.77 -8.52 17.46
C GLN A 68 3.07 -7.14 17.39
N GLY A 69 1.81 -7.01 17.83
CA GLY A 69 1.05 -5.77 17.74
C GLY A 69 0.66 -5.36 16.31
N ARG A 70 0.58 -6.34 15.37
CA ARG A 70 0.29 -6.10 13.95
C ARG A 70 -1.20 -6.07 13.63
N VAL A 71 -2.07 -6.59 14.51
CA VAL A 71 -3.53 -6.56 14.33
C VAL A 71 -4.05 -5.16 14.68
N THR A 72 -3.67 -4.17 13.89
CA THR A 72 -4.00 -2.75 14.09
C THR A 72 -4.01 -2.00 12.76
N LEU A 73 -4.83 -0.94 12.68
CA LEU A 73 -4.81 0.02 11.57
C LEU A 73 -3.81 1.17 11.78
N ASN A 74 -3.06 1.17 12.90
CA ASN A 74 -2.06 2.19 13.15
C ASN A 74 -0.93 2.10 12.11
N PRO A 75 -0.73 3.11 11.25
CA PRO A 75 0.29 3.06 10.20
C PRO A 75 1.70 2.82 10.73
N MET A 76 2.01 3.31 11.94
CA MET A 76 3.34 3.17 12.54
C MET A 76 3.71 1.71 12.84
N ALA A 77 2.72 0.82 12.96
CA ALA A 77 2.98 -0.61 13.14
C ALA A 77 3.49 -1.27 11.84
N HIS A 78 3.17 -0.71 10.68
CA HIS A 78 3.47 -1.27 9.36
C HIS A 78 4.52 -0.46 8.59
N PHE A 79 5.00 0.64 9.19
CA PHE A 79 5.83 1.63 8.53
C PHE A 79 7.29 1.20 8.46
N ASP A 80 7.80 0.99 7.24
CA ASP A 80 9.24 0.87 6.95
C ASP A 80 9.74 2.21 6.38
N PRO A 81 10.65 2.94 7.07
CA PRO A 81 11.13 4.22 6.59
C PRO A 81 11.81 4.15 5.22
N VAL A 82 12.52 3.06 4.93
CA VAL A 82 13.24 2.88 3.66
C VAL A 82 12.25 2.53 2.55
N GLY A 83 11.34 1.59 2.79
CA GLY A 83 10.29 1.23 1.85
C GLY A 83 9.36 2.39 1.53
N PHE A 84 9.05 3.21 2.54
CA PHE A 84 8.25 4.42 2.36
C PHE A 84 8.95 5.47 1.49
N LEU A 85 10.24 5.75 1.74
CA LEU A 85 11.01 6.67 0.90
C LEU A 85 11.15 6.15 -0.52
N ALA A 86 11.35 4.84 -0.70
CA ALA A 86 11.38 4.21 -2.02
C ALA A 86 10.05 4.41 -2.76
N LEU A 87 8.92 4.20 -2.07
CA LEU A 87 7.59 4.42 -2.66
C LEU A 87 7.39 5.89 -3.05
N MET A 88 7.76 6.82 -2.18
CA MET A 88 7.66 8.25 -2.46
C MET A 88 8.47 8.67 -3.69
N PHE A 89 9.73 8.24 -3.77
CA PHE A 89 10.65 8.76 -4.77
C PHE A 89 10.74 7.90 -6.04
N CYS A 90 10.50 6.60 -5.94
CA CYS A 90 10.66 5.66 -7.05
C CYS A 90 9.33 5.11 -7.55
N GLY A 91 8.20 5.42 -6.86
CA GLY A 91 6.89 4.86 -7.18
C GLY A 91 6.76 3.37 -6.83
N PHE A 92 7.75 2.81 -6.15
CA PHE A 92 7.80 1.43 -5.65
C PHE A 92 8.35 1.42 -4.23
N GLY A 93 7.69 0.68 -3.34
CA GLY A 93 8.11 0.59 -1.94
C GLY A 93 7.41 -0.56 -1.22
N TRP A 94 7.67 -0.67 0.07
CA TRP A 94 7.13 -1.74 0.91
C TRP A 94 6.91 -1.26 2.35
N GLY A 95 5.99 -1.94 3.05
CA GLY A 95 5.85 -1.84 4.50
C GLY A 95 6.71 -2.88 5.22
N ILE A 96 6.66 -2.89 6.54
CA ILE A 96 7.16 -4.03 7.32
C ILE A 96 6.12 -5.15 7.19
N PRO A 97 6.45 -6.27 6.53
CA PRO A 97 5.49 -7.34 6.31
C PRO A 97 5.03 -7.97 7.64
N VAL A 98 3.79 -8.45 7.67
CA VAL A 98 3.28 -9.23 8.80
C VAL A 98 3.92 -10.62 8.77
N GLU A 99 4.52 -11.01 9.88
CA GLU A 99 4.98 -12.40 10.06
C GLU A 99 3.80 -13.28 10.44
N ILE A 100 3.68 -14.42 9.77
CA ILE A 100 2.65 -15.44 10.00
C ILE A 100 3.33 -16.78 10.29
N ASP A 101 2.69 -17.63 11.09
CA ASP A 101 3.14 -18.98 11.37
C ASP A 101 2.07 -20.03 10.97
N PRO A 102 2.19 -20.61 9.77
CA PRO A 102 1.20 -21.56 9.26
C PRO A 102 1.01 -22.82 10.11
N ARG A 103 1.92 -23.11 11.02
CA ARG A 103 1.82 -24.27 11.93
C ARG A 103 0.63 -24.17 12.88
N HIS A 104 0.09 -22.98 13.07
CA HIS A 104 -1.10 -22.75 13.90
C HIS A 104 -2.41 -22.92 13.13
N TYR A 105 -2.38 -23.06 11.81
CA TYR A 105 -3.59 -23.19 10.99
C TYR A 105 -4.17 -24.60 11.04
N LYS A 106 -5.49 -24.69 11.09
CA LYS A 106 -6.20 -25.98 11.04
C LYS A 106 -6.12 -26.62 9.64
N HIS A 107 -6.15 -25.81 8.60
CA HIS A 107 -6.08 -26.22 7.19
C HIS A 107 -5.04 -25.35 6.47
N PRO A 108 -3.72 -25.64 6.62
CA PRO A 108 -2.64 -24.74 6.20
C PRO A 108 -2.82 -24.15 4.79
N ARG A 109 -2.99 -24.97 3.76
CA ARG A 109 -3.18 -24.49 2.37
C ARG A 109 -4.34 -23.51 2.20
N ARG A 110 -5.52 -23.89 2.71
CA ARG A 110 -6.71 -23.05 2.63
C ARG A 110 -6.53 -21.75 3.41
N ASP A 111 -5.97 -21.87 4.60
CA ASP A 111 -5.84 -20.76 5.55
C ASP A 111 -4.75 -19.77 5.07
N GLU A 112 -3.64 -20.25 4.50
CA GLU A 112 -2.64 -19.41 3.83
C GLU A 112 -3.20 -18.70 2.58
N LEU A 113 -4.03 -19.38 1.79
CA LEU A 113 -4.76 -18.75 0.68
C LEU A 113 -5.64 -17.59 1.17
N LEU A 114 -6.38 -17.78 2.27
CA LEU A 114 -7.25 -16.74 2.83
C LEU A 114 -6.43 -15.57 3.36
N VAL A 115 -5.28 -15.82 3.99
CA VAL A 115 -4.37 -14.78 4.45
C VAL A 115 -3.80 -14.00 3.28
N SER A 116 -3.31 -14.67 2.23
CA SER A 116 -2.78 -14.02 1.03
C SER A 116 -3.83 -13.15 0.32
N LEU A 117 -5.09 -13.61 0.28
CA LEU A 117 -6.18 -12.82 -0.30
C LEU A 117 -6.60 -11.63 0.57
N ALA A 118 -6.38 -11.69 1.89
CA ALA A 118 -6.92 -10.71 2.82
C ALA A 118 -6.37 -9.29 2.58
N GLY A 119 -5.08 -9.14 2.28
CA GLY A 119 -4.48 -7.84 1.96
C GLY A 119 -5.08 -7.23 0.69
N VAL A 120 -5.19 -8.03 -0.36
CA VAL A 120 -5.80 -7.64 -1.64
C VAL A 120 -7.26 -7.22 -1.47
N VAL A 121 -8.04 -8.00 -0.69
CA VAL A 121 -9.45 -7.69 -0.40
C VAL A 121 -9.58 -6.41 0.41
N MET A 122 -8.70 -6.15 1.36
CA MET A 122 -8.71 -4.89 2.12
C MET A 122 -8.46 -3.68 1.22
N ASN A 123 -7.50 -3.74 0.30
CA ASN A 123 -7.31 -2.67 -0.67
C ASN A 123 -8.55 -2.45 -1.55
N LEU A 124 -9.21 -3.52 -1.99
CA LEU A 124 -10.47 -3.43 -2.76
C LEU A 124 -11.56 -2.72 -1.93
N ILE A 125 -11.74 -3.11 -0.67
CA ILE A 125 -12.74 -2.49 0.22
C ILE A 125 -12.45 -1.00 0.39
N VAL A 126 -11.20 -0.61 0.65
CA VAL A 126 -10.81 0.81 0.77
C VAL A 126 -11.09 1.56 -0.54
N ALA A 127 -10.72 1.00 -1.69
CA ALA A 127 -10.99 1.61 -2.99
C ALA A 127 -12.48 1.83 -3.23
N ILE A 128 -13.33 0.85 -2.91
CA ILE A 128 -14.79 0.95 -3.04
C ILE A 128 -15.34 2.05 -2.13
N VAL A 129 -14.99 2.03 -0.84
CA VAL A 129 -15.49 3.01 0.15
C VAL A 129 -15.11 4.43 -0.27
N PHE A 130 -13.84 4.64 -0.62
CA PHE A 130 -13.38 5.97 -1.04
C PHE A 130 -13.93 6.39 -2.40
N SER A 131 -14.23 5.45 -3.31
CA SER A 131 -14.94 5.77 -4.56
C SER A 131 -16.32 6.36 -4.32
N PHE A 132 -17.08 5.82 -3.35
CA PHE A 132 -18.36 6.42 -2.93
C PHE A 132 -18.18 7.82 -2.35
N ILE A 133 -17.14 8.05 -1.55
CA ILE A 133 -16.84 9.38 -0.98
C ILE A 133 -16.49 10.37 -2.11
N VAL A 134 -15.61 9.97 -3.03
CA VAL A 134 -15.23 10.77 -4.20
C VAL A 134 -16.45 11.13 -5.04
N HIS A 135 -17.30 10.12 -5.33
CA HIS A 135 -18.54 10.35 -6.08
C HIS A 135 -19.48 11.34 -5.36
N PHE A 136 -19.67 11.15 -4.06
CA PHE A 136 -20.50 12.07 -3.25
C PHE A 136 -19.97 13.51 -3.29
N VAL A 137 -18.67 13.72 -3.15
CA VAL A 137 -18.05 15.04 -3.26
C VAL A 137 -18.24 15.62 -4.66
N TYR A 138 -18.01 14.81 -5.71
CA TYR A 138 -18.12 15.23 -7.09
C TYR A 138 -19.51 15.74 -7.46
N ILE A 139 -20.59 15.10 -6.97
CA ILE A 139 -21.98 15.49 -7.29
C ILE A 139 -22.52 16.64 -6.42
N ASN A 140 -21.93 16.90 -5.23
CA ASN A 140 -22.43 17.90 -4.30
C ASN A 140 -21.60 19.19 -4.25
N VAL A 141 -20.38 19.20 -4.80
CA VAL A 141 -19.50 20.36 -4.79
C VAL A 141 -19.43 20.97 -6.19
N PRO A 142 -19.65 22.29 -6.33
CA PRO A 142 -19.52 22.98 -7.62
C PRO A 142 -18.15 22.75 -8.25
N TYR A 143 -18.11 22.53 -9.57
CA TYR A 143 -16.90 22.18 -10.31
C TYR A 143 -15.78 23.22 -10.20
N ASP A 144 -16.14 24.52 -10.15
CA ASP A 144 -15.16 25.62 -9.97
C ASP A 144 -14.40 25.50 -8.65
N LYS A 145 -15.01 24.93 -7.58
CA LYS A 145 -14.37 24.68 -6.30
C LYS A 145 -13.49 23.43 -6.30
N LEU A 146 -13.70 22.51 -7.23
CA LEU A 146 -12.88 21.29 -7.39
C LEU A 146 -11.67 21.51 -8.30
N SER A 147 -11.50 22.73 -8.84
CA SER A 147 -10.38 23.08 -9.72
C SER A 147 -9.05 23.05 -8.97
N ASP A 148 -7.96 22.80 -9.73
CA ASP A 148 -6.60 22.84 -9.21
C ASP A 148 -6.26 24.18 -8.57
N GLY A 149 -5.54 24.14 -7.45
CA GLY A 149 -5.14 25.32 -6.68
C GLY A 149 -6.16 25.75 -5.62
N THR A 150 -7.36 25.17 -5.58
CA THR A 150 -8.30 25.37 -4.46
C THR A 150 -8.04 24.35 -3.34
N LEU A 151 -8.39 24.70 -2.11
CA LEU A 151 -8.32 23.75 -0.98
C LEU A 151 -9.21 22.54 -1.24
N MET A 152 -10.44 22.76 -1.74
CA MET A 152 -11.39 21.69 -2.00
C MET A 152 -10.91 20.77 -3.14
N GLY A 153 -10.33 21.35 -4.21
CA GLY A 153 -9.70 20.57 -5.29
C GLY A 153 -8.52 19.73 -4.79
N THR A 154 -7.70 20.28 -3.90
CA THR A 154 -6.60 19.52 -3.29
C THR A 154 -7.13 18.35 -2.45
N LEU A 155 -8.17 18.57 -1.61
CA LEU A 155 -8.80 17.51 -0.83
C LEU A 155 -9.45 16.44 -1.73
N PHE A 156 -10.11 16.86 -2.80
CA PHE A 156 -10.68 15.95 -3.79
C PHE A 156 -9.59 15.08 -4.46
N ASN A 157 -8.48 15.70 -4.85
CA ASN A 157 -7.34 14.97 -5.43
C ASN A 157 -6.72 13.98 -4.43
N ILE A 158 -6.64 14.32 -3.15
CA ILE A 158 -6.20 13.38 -2.09
C ILE A 158 -7.15 12.17 -2.02
N LEU A 159 -8.47 12.41 -1.97
CA LEU A 159 -9.45 11.31 -1.94
C LEU A 159 -9.36 10.42 -3.19
N LEU A 160 -9.18 11.03 -4.35
CA LEU A 160 -8.99 10.31 -5.61
C LEU A 160 -7.71 9.47 -5.58
N GLN A 161 -6.61 10.01 -5.04
CA GLN A 161 -5.35 9.26 -4.89
C GLN A 161 -5.49 8.07 -3.93
N VAL A 162 -6.31 8.17 -2.87
CA VAL A 162 -6.61 7.00 -2.02
C VAL A 162 -7.23 5.87 -2.85
N VAL A 163 -8.19 6.18 -3.74
CA VAL A 163 -8.79 5.18 -4.62
C VAL A 163 -7.75 4.58 -5.56
N ILE A 164 -7.02 5.44 -6.29
CA ILE A 164 -6.04 5.02 -7.30
C ILE A 164 -4.96 4.13 -6.68
N VAL A 165 -4.35 4.57 -5.58
CA VAL A 165 -3.28 3.82 -4.91
C VAL A 165 -3.77 2.45 -4.42
N ASN A 166 -4.98 2.38 -3.85
CA ASN A 166 -5.52 1.10 -3.38
C ASN A 166 -5.85 0.14 -4.53
N VAL A 167 -6.35 0.64 -5.66
CA VAL A 167 -6.54 -0.19 -6.87
C VAL A 167 -5.19 -0.68 -7.41
N VAL A 168 -4.18 0.20 -7.45
CA VAL A 168 -2.83 -0.17 -7.91
C VAL A 168 -2.22 -1.22 -6.99
N LEU A 169 -2.29 -1.05 -5.66
CA LEU A 169 -1.79 -2.03 -4.69
C LEU A 169 -2.50 -3.37 -4.82
N MET A 170 -3.82 -3.37 -4.98
CA MET A 170 -4.62 -4.57 -5.21
C MET A 170 -4.15 -5.33 -6.46
N VAL A 171 -4.06 -4.65 -7.60
CA VAL A 171 -3.68 -5.28 -8.88
C VAL A 171 -2.22 -5.75 -8.83
N PHE A 172 -1.32 -4.92 -8.26
CA PHE A 172 0.09 -5.25 -8.15
C PHE A 172 0.31 -6.50 -7.29
N ASN A 173 -0.37 -6.60 -6.14
CA ASN A 173 -0.24 -7.76 -5.26
C ASN A 173 -0.91 -9.04 -5.80
N LEU A 174 -1.74 -8.95 -6.83
CA LEU A 174 -2.26 -10.14 -7.53
C LEU A 174 -1.28 -10.74 -8.55
N ILE A 175 -0.18 -10.05 -8.86
CA ILE A 175 0.84 -10.58 -9.78
C ILE A 175 1.52 -11.81 -9.15
N PRO A 176 1.60 -12.96 -9.85
CA PRO A 176 2.11 -14.22 -9.30
C PRO A 176 3.65 -14.27 -9.29
N VAL A 177 4.28 -13.30 -8.65
CA VAL A 177 5.75 -13.17 -8.55
C VAL A 177 6.15 -12.92 -7.10
N PRO A 178 7.08 -13.69 -6.51
CA PRO A 178 7.59 -13.41 -5.18
C PRO A 178 8.20 -12.00 -5.08
N PRO A 179 8.00 -11.27 -4.01
CA PRO A 179 7.34 -11.64 -2.74
C PRO A 179 5.87 -11.20 -2.64
N LEU A 180 5.16 -11.04 -3.76
CA LEU A 180 3.78 -10.55 -3.80
C LEU A 180 2.77 -11.63 -3.40
N ASP A 181 1.60 -11.23 -2.90
CA ASP A 181 0.53 -12.13 -2.44
C ASP A 181 0.04 -13.08 -3.53
N GLY A 182 0.02 -12.62 -4.78
CA GLY A 182 -0.37 -13.42 -5.94
C GLY A 182 0.45 -14.69 -6.11
N PHE A 183 1.73 -14.67 -5.69
CA PHE A 183 2.54 -15.89 -5.66
C PHE A 183 1.99 -16.88 -4.61
N GLY A 184 1.72 -16.41 -3.37
CA GLY A 184 1.10 -17.23 -2.33
C GLY A 184 -0.26 -17.79 -2.77
N ILE A 185 -1.11 -16.94 -3.39
CA ILE A 185 -2.42 -17.35 -3.91
C ILE A 185 -2.28 -18.52 -4.90
N ILE A 186 -1.36 -18.42 -5.87
CA ILE A 186 -1.19 -19.47 -6.89
C ILE A 186 -0.60 -20.75 -6.29
N THR A 187 0.41 -20.63 -5.42
CA THR A 187 1.03 -21.82 -4.80
C THR A 187 0.09 -22.60 -3.90
N GLU A 188 -0.93 -21.96 -3.34
CA GLU A 188 -1.92 -22.63 -2.51
C GLU A 188 -3.11 -23.20 -3.32
N ILE A 189 -3.29 -22.78 -4.56
CA ILE A 189 -4.32 -23.33 -5.47
C ILE A 189 -3.80 -24.57 -6.20
N PHE A 190 -2.55 -24.54 -6.68
CA PHE A 190 -1.92 -25.59 -7.49
C PHE A 190 -0.86 -26.37 -6.73
#